data_2a4bf62504e45f01440c085283a24095
#
_entry.id   2a4bf62504e45f01440c085283a24095
#
_cell.length_a   1.000
_cell.length_b   1.000
_cell.length_c   1.000
_cell.angle_alpha   90.00
_cell.angle_beta   90.00
_cell.angle_gamma   90.00
#
_symmetry.space_group_name_H-M   'P 1'
#
loop_
_entity.id
_entity.type
_entity.pdbx_description
1 polymer ?
#
loop_
_entity_poly.entity_id
_entity_poly.type
_entity_poly.pdbx_seq_one_letter_code
_entity_poly.pdbx_strand_id
1 'polypeptide(L)'
;MMSNIEEAVWREVQSVKAHQIGPKYKMKPSTISEIFQEVAGNHSNAEKFGLREMMKNGHAWVLGSIKYEVKQWPKWTDNLHITTWVFDVQKLSSQRNFLIKNDQDVEIIKGSSNWFGIDLKRRRPIVIEEFMEEVKTRNDLVTLDKPSKLQPPSSQDFVTERTVVYSELDPVNHVNNIKYFDWMLDSIPYSFKSKKLVEVEINYLSEVLLDQKVKIITEQQQTKNSYHLITGIYREDKPVCIIHSKWEV
;
A
#
# COMPACT_ATOMS: atom_id res chain seq x y z
N MET A 1 -32.43 5.74 8.11
CA MET A 1 -31.04 6.28 8.01
C MET A 1 -29.93 5.24 8.18
N MET A 2 -30.18 4.00 8.61
CA MET A 2 -29.14 2.93 8.70
C MET A 2 -28.80 2.25 7.36
N SER A 3 -29.66 2.31 6.34
CA SER A 3 -29.47 1.61 5.05
C SER A 3 -28.35 2.15 4.14
N ASN A 4 -28.06 3.47 4.20
CA ASN A 4 -27.05 4.08 3.31
C ASN A 4 -25.59 3.85 3.75
N ILE A 5 -25.35 3.56 5.02
CA ILE A 5 -24.00 3.37 5.57
C ILE A 5 -23.44 1.98 5.23
N GLU A 6 -24.29 0.96 5.19
CA GLU A 6 -23.87 -0.40 4.81
C GLU A 6 -23.53 -0.52 3.33
N GLU A 7 -24.16 0.24 2.47
CA GLU A 7 -23.91 0.25 1.02
C GLU A 7 -22.60 0.93 0.63
N ALA A 8 -22.02 1.79 1.47
CA ALA A 8 -20.74 2.46 1.22
C ALA A 8 -19.51 1.60 1.58
N VAL A 9 -19.72 0.39 2.09
CA VAL A 9 -18.68 -0.44 2.66
C VAL A 9 -18.59 -1.77 1.92
N TRP A 10 -17.41 -2.09 1.39
CA TRP A 10 -17.11 -3.39 0.81
C TRP A 10 -16.55 -4.34 1.84
N ARG A 11 -17.00 -5.59 1.82
CA ARG A 11 -16.56 -6.64 2.75
C ARG A 11 -16.18 -7.91 2.01
N GLU A 12 -15.04 -8.49 2.38
CA GLU A 12 -14.58 -9.78 1.90
C GLU A 12 -14.04 -10.63 3.05
N VAL A 13 -14.09 -11.93 2.87
CA VAL A 13 -13.37 -12.87 3.74
C VAL A 13 -12.36 -13.62 2.88
N GLN A 14 -11.09 -13.57 3.26
CA GLN A 14 -10.01 -14.25 2.59
C GLN A 14 -9.23 -15.11 3.58
N SER A 15 -8.91 -16.35 3.22
CA SER A 15 -7.99 -17.18 4.01
C SER A 15 -6.55 -16.93 3.60
N VAL A 16 -5.65 -16.84 4.58
CA VAL A 16 -4.21 -16.68 4.34
C VAL A 16 -3.63 -17.92 3.67
N LYS A 17 -3.07 -17.74 2.48
CA LYS A 17 -2.57 -18.82 1.62
C LYS A 17 -1.08 -19.08 1.86
N ALA A 18 -0.61 -20.29 1.59
CA ALA A 18 0.77 -20.72 1.83
C ALA A 18 1.82 -19.79 1.16
N HIS A 19 1.60 -19.33 -0.08
CA HIS A 19 2.54 -18.44 -0.78
C HIS A 19 2.62 -17.03 -0.20
N GLN A 20 1.63 -16.62 0.62
CA GLN A 20 1.58 -15.35 1.33
C GLN A 20 2.37 -15.38 2.65
N ILE A 21 2.86 -16.56 3.04
CA ILE A 21 3.60 -16.76 4.27
C ILE A 21 5.10 -16.67 4.00
N GLY A 22 5.77 -15.92 4.86
CA GLY A 22 7.23 -15.79 4.90
C GLY A 22 7.87 -16.62 6.02
N PRO A 23 9.13 -16.34 6.34
CA PRO A 23 9.82 -16.95 7.46
C PRO A 23 9.03 -16.81 8.78
N LYS A 24 9.21 -17.80 9.67
CA LYS A 24 8.52 -17.86 10.98
C LYS A 24 6.99 -18.00 10.88
N TYR A 25 6.47 -18.51 9.75
CA TYR A 25 5.03 -18.75 9.53
C TYR A 25 4.14 -17.51 9.67
N LYS A 26 4.70 -16.31 9.49
CA LYS A 26 3.96 -15.05 9.50
C LYS A 26 3.68 -14.59 8.06
N MET A 27 2.57 -13.89 7.88
CA MET A 27 2.26 -13.24 6.60
C MET A 27 3.39 -12.30 6.19
N LYS A 28 3.75 -12.29 4.91
CA LYS A 28 4.70 -11.33 4.35
C LYS A 28 4.14 -9.91 4.44
N PRO A 29 4.93 -8.92 4.82
CA PRO A 29 4.45 -7.53 4.90
C PRO A 29 3.89 -6.99 3.58
N SER A 30 4.50 -7.34 2.44
CA SER A 30 4.01 -6.95 1.11
C SER A 30 2.62 -7.48 0.80
N THR A 31 2.21 -8.62 1.39
CA THR A 31 0.87 -9.20 1.22
C THR A 31 -0.23 -8.28 1.76
N ILE A 32 0.02 -7.47 2.78
CA ILE A 32 -0.98 -6.50 3.28
C ILE A 32 -1.28 -5.46 2.19
N SER A 33 -0.25 -4.93 1.55
CA SER A 33 -0.42 -3.98 0.43
C SER A 33 -1.12 -4.63 -0.77
N GLU A 34 -0.83 -5.90 -1.06
CA GLU A 34 -1.51 -6.69 -2.11
C GLU A 34 -3.01 -6.82 -1.80
N ILE A 35 -3.38 -7.27 -0.60
CA ILE A 35 -4.77 -7.40 -0.16
C ILE A 35 -5.50 -6.06 -0.26
N PHE A 36 -4.90 -4.97 0.20
CA PHE A 36 -5.53 -3.65 0.16
C PHE A 36 -5.79 -3.18 -1.26
N GLN A 37 -4.84 -3.40 -2.19
CA GLN A 37 -5.02 -3.06 -3.60
C GLN A 37 -6.11 -3.92 -4.25
N GLU A 38 -6.14 -5.23 -3.96
CA GLU A 38 -7.13 -6.15 -4.53
C GLU A 38 -8.54 -5.81 -4.06
N VAL A 39 -8.79 -5.67 -2.75
CA VAL A 39 -10.13 -5.36 -2.24
C VAL A 39 -10.59 -3.95 -2.64
N ALA A 40 -9.67 -2.99 -2.81
CA ALA A 40 -9.97 -1.68 -3.37
C ALA A 40 -10.43 -1.79 -4.84
N GLY A 41 -9.73 -2.63 -5.62
CA GLY A 41 -10.08 -2.93 -7.01
C GLY A 41 -11.44 -3.62 -7.13
N ASN A 42 -11.72 -4.62 -6.28
CA ASN A 42 -12.99 -5.33 -6.26
C ASN A 42 -14.16 -4.39 -5.95
N HIS A 43 -14.03 -3.57 -4.91
CA HIS A 43 -15.04 -2.56 -4.56
C HIS A 43 -15.27 -1.57 -5.71
N SER A 44 -14.21 -0.99 -6.26
CA SER A 44 -14.34 0.02 -7.32
C SER A 44 -14.93 -0.56 -8.60
N ASN A 45 -14.64 -1.83 -8.94
CA ASN A 45 -15.23 -2.51 -10.09
C ASN A 45 -16.73 -2.81 -9.88
N ALA A 46 -17.14 -3.17 -8.67
CA ALA A 46 -18.55 -3.39 -8.33
C ALA A 46 -19.38 -2.10 -8.46
N GLU A 47 -18.80 -0.98 -8.02
CA GLU A 47 -19.43 0.36 -8.02
C GLU A 47 -19.18 1.15 -9.33
N LYS A 48 -18.65 0.51 -10.37
CA LYS A 48 -18.45 1.07 -11.72
C LYS A 48 -17.51 2.28 -11.81
N PHE A 49 -16.63 2.48 -10.86
CA PHE A 49 -15.53 3.45 -10.95
C PHE A 49 -14.15 2.79 -10.96
N GLY A 50 -14.09 1.48 -11.18
CA GLY A 50 -12.88 0.69 -11.21
C GLY A 50 -12.07 0.85 -12.50
N LEU A 51 -11.00 0.05 -12.61
CA LEU A 51 -10.05 0.10 -13.71
C LEU A 51 -10.71 0.00 -15.08
N ARG A 52 -11.71 -0.88 -15.23
CA ARG A 52 -12.41 -1.08 -16.53
C ARG A 52 -13.09 0.19 -17.01
N GLU A 53 -13.78 0.91 -16.13
CA GLU A 53 -14.45 2.17 -16.49
C GLU A 53 -13.43 3.29 -16.79
N MET A 54 -12.39 3.38 -15.98
CA MET A 54 -11.30 4.33 -16.21
C MET A 54 -10.63 4.11 -17.56
N MET A 55 -10.32 2.87 -17.92
CA MET A 55 -9.67 2.53 -19.21
C MET A 55 -10.53 2.85 -20.43
N LYS A 56 -11.87 2.74 -20.36
CA LYS A 56 -12.76 3.15 -21.46
C LYS A 56 -12.56 4.63 -21.84
N ASN A 57 -12.19 5.46 -20.87
CA ASN A 57 -11.95 6.88 -21.05
C ASN A 57 -10.45 7.22 -21.21
N GLY A 58 -9.57 6.22 -21.39
CA GLY A 58 -8.13 6.43 -21.51
C GLY A 58 -7.46 6.83 -20.19
N HIS A 59 -8.06 6.50 -19.06
CA HIS A 59 -7.59 6.83 -17.72
C HIS A 59 -7.21 5.57 -16.93
N ALA A 60 -6.47 5.73 -15.82
CA ALA A 60 -6.19 4.67 -14.87
C ALA A 60 -6.07 5.21 -13.44
N TRP A 61 -6.29 4.32 -12.48
CA TRP A 61 -5.96 4.59 -11.07
C TRP A 61 -4.48 4.35 -10.80
N VAL A 62 -3.85 5.25 -10.04
CA VAL A 62 -2.49 5.12 -9.52
C VAL A 62 -2.53 5.25 -8.01
N LEU A 63 -1.94 4.28 -7.32
CA LEU A 63 -1.70 4.35 -5.89
C LEU A 63 -0.55 5.32 -5.61
N GLY A 64 -0.85 6.44 -4.98
CA GLY A 64 0.16 7.44 -4.62
C GLY A 64 0.81 7.17 -3.28
N SER A 65 0.03 6.68 -2.31
CA SER A 65 0.55 6.34 -0.99
C SER A 65 -0.33 5.34 -0.26
N ILE A 66 0.30 4.61 0.67
CA ILE A 66 -0.37 3.65 1.54
C ILE A 66 0.25 3.70 2.93
N LYS A 67 -0.58 3.56 3.96
CA LYS A 67 -0.17 3.44 5.36
C LYS A 67 -0.94 2.31 6.02
N TYR A 68 -0.28 1.53 6.86
CA TYR A 68 -0.96 0.53 7.69
C TYR A 68 -0.26 0.30 9.03
N GLU A 69 -1.05 -0.09 10.01
CA GLU A 69 -0.61 -0.52 11.34
C GLU A 69 -1.00 -1.97 11.57
N VAL A 70 -0.08 -2.75 12.15
CA VAL A 70 -0.27 -4.19 12.43
C VAL A 70 -0.19 -4.43 13.92
N LYS A 71 -1.33 -4.71 14.55
CA LYS A 71 -1.42 -5.12 15.96
C LYS A 71 -1.07 -6.59 16.11
N GLN A 72 -1.59 -7.43 15.21
CA GLN A 72 -1.36 -8.87 15.20
C GLN A 72 -1.10 -9.35 13.78
N TRP A 73 -0.01 -10.09 13.58
CA TRP A 73 0.35 -10.67 12.29
C TRP A 73 -0.48 -11.94 12.04
N PRO A 74 -1.19 -12.01 10.91
CA PRO A 74 -1.88 -13.21 10.48
C PRO A 74 -0.91 -14.36 10.21
N LYS A 75 -1.39 -15.58 10.45
CA LYS A 75 -0.69 -16.84 10.19
C LYS A 75 -1.32 -17.59 9.04
N TRP A 76 -0.66 -18.63 8.58
CA TRP A 76 -1.22 -19.53 7.59
C TRP A 76 -2.56 -20.10 8.06
N THR A 77 -3.53 -20.14 7.18
CA THR A 77 -4.93 -20.57 7.35
C THR A 77 -5.83 -19.64 8.18
N ASP A 78 -5.31 -18.58 8.77
CA ASP A 78 -6.20 -17.59 9.41
C ASP A 78 -7.17 -17.00 8.38
N ASN A 79 -8.42 -16.76 8.80
CA ASN A 79 -9.38 -16.00 8.01
C ASN A 79 -9.25 -14.52 8.33
N LEU A 80 -9.30 -13.72 7.28
CA LEU A 80 -9.23 -12.26 7.33
C LEU A 80 -10.60 -11.71 6.93
N HIS A 81 -11.29 -11.06 7.86
CA HIS A 81 -12.51 -10.30 7.59
C HIS A 81 -12.12 -8.89 7.21
N ILE A 82 -12.09 -8.61 5.91
CA ILE A 82 -11.56 -7.38 5.34
C ILE A 82 -12.71 -6.44 5.03
N THR A 83 -12.59 -5.21 5.49
CA THR A 83 -13.55 -4.14 5.22
C THR A 83 -12.82 -2.95 4.61
N THR A 84 -13.36 -2.36 3.54
CA THR A 84 -12.83 -1.15 2.91
C THR A 84 -13.94 -0.22 2.45
N TRP A 85 -13.66 1.07 2.43
CA TRP A 85 -14.58 2.11 1.96
C TRP A 85 -13.81 3.32 1.43
N VAL A 86 -14.44 4.08 0.55
CA VAL A 86 -13.96 5.40 0.15
C VAL A 86 -14.27 6.35 1.32
N PHE A 87 -13.21 6.94 1.89
CA PHE A 87 -13.32 7.86 3.00
C PHE A 87 -13.63 9.27 2.53
N ASP A 88 -12.86 9.76 1.55
CA ASP A 88 -12.95 11.12 1.03
C ASP A 88 -12.59 11.15 -0.46
N VAL A 89 -13.23 12.04 -1.20
CA VAL A 89 -12.95 12.33 -2.60
C VAL A 89 -12.61 13.81 -2.72
N GLN A 90 -11.42 14.09 -3.23
CA GLN A 90 -10.92 15.42 -3.53
C GLN A 90 -10.76 15.57 -5.04
N LYS A 91 -10.58 16.79 -5.53
CA LYS A 91 -10.49 17.10 -6.95
C LYS A 91 -9.61 16.14 -7.76
N LEU A 92 -8.44 15.77 -7.26
CA LEU A 92 -7.46 14.94 -7.96
C LEU A 92 -7.18 13.59 -7.28
N SER A 93 -7.69 13.35 -6.08
CA SER A 93 -7.37 12.16 -5.30
C SER A 93 -8.55 11.62 -4.51
N SER A 94 -8.54 10.32 -4.26
CA SER A 94 -9.49 9.63 -3.40
C SER A 94 -8.75 8.95 -2.26
N GLN A 95 -9.19 9.19 -1.04
CA GLN A 95 -8.71 8.50 0.15
C GLN A 95 -9.59 7.29 0.43
N ARG A 96 -8.96 6.18 0.81
CA ARG A 96 -9.64 4.93 1.16
C ARG A 96 -9.12 4.42 2.50
N ASN A 97 -10.01 3.87 3.31
CA ASN A 97 -9.68 3.23 4.58
C ASN A 97 -9.90 1.72 4.51
N PHE A 98 -9.15 0.99 5.36
CA PHE A 98 -9.18 -0.46 5.46
C PHE A 98 -9.17 -0.89 6.91
N LEU A 99 -9.86 -1.99 7.18
CA LEU A 99 -9.88 -2.67 8.46
C LEU A 99 -9.84 -4.17 8.23
N ILE A 100 -8.93 -4.87 8.87
CA ILE A 100 -8.89 -6.33 8.88
C ILE A 100 -9.13 -6.80 10.31
N LYS A 101 -10.09 -7.71 10.48
CA LYS A 101 -10.39 -8.40 11.72
C LYS A 101 -10.12 -9.90 11.55
N ASN A 102 -9.86 -10.58 12.67
CA ASN A 102 -9.79 -12.04 12.72
C ASN A 102 -11.17 -12.68 12.97
N ASP A 103 -11.25 -14.01 13.05
CA ASP A 103 -12.50 -14.75 13.32
C ASP A 103 -13.14 -14.43 14.69
N GLN A 104 -12.40 -13.82 15.62
CA GLN A 104 -12.89 -13.37 16.92
C GLN A 104 -13.36 -11.91 16.91
N ASP A 105 -13.54 -11.31 15.72
CA ASP A 105 -13.92 -9.91 15.52
C ASP A 105 -12.92 -8.90 16.10
N VAL A 106 -11.67 -9.32 16.35
CA VAL A 106 -10.60 -8.45 16.84
C VAL A 106 -9.92 -7.73 15.67
N GLU A 107 -9.78 -6.40 15.78
CA GLU A 107 -9.05 -5.58 14.81
C GLU A 107 -7.56 -5.90 14.86
N ILE A 108 -7.03 -6.45 13.79
CA ILE A 108 -5.62 -6.88 13.68
C ILE A 108 -4.77 -5.99 12.78
N ILE A 109 -5.36 -5.40 11.73
CA ILE A 109 -4.67 -4.48 10.82
C ILE A 109 -5.61 -3.32 10.46
N LYS A 110 -5.07 -2.11 10.46
CA LYS A 110 -5.73 -0.89 9.98
C LYS A 110 -4.92 -0.31 8.84
N GLY A 111 -5.58 0.33 7.88
CA GLY A 111 -4.90 0.98 6.77
C GLY A 111 -5.62 2.16 6.19
N SER A 112 -4.86 2.98 5.48
CA SER A 112 -5.33 4.10 4.67
C SER A 112 -4.49 4.19 3.40
N SER A 113 -5.09 4.59 2.30
CA SER A 113 -4.40 4.80 1.02
C SER A 113 -4.92 6.04 0.31
N ASN A 114 -4.10 6.59 -0.58
CA ASN A 114 -4.48 7.73 -1.42
C ASN A 114 -4.24 7.39 -2.89
N TRP A 115 -5.26 7.57 -3.72
CA TRP A 115 -5.32 7.20 -5.12
C TRP A 115 -5.51 8.41 -6.01
N PHE A 116 -4.90 8.41 -7.18
CA PHE A 116 -5.01 9.44 -8.19
C PHE A 116 -5.53 8.86 -9.50
N GLY A 117 -6.42 9.57 -10.17
CA GLY A 117 -6.74 9.30 -11.57
C GLY A 117 -5.67 9.91 -12.48
N ILE A 118 -5.19 9.17 -13.48
CA ILE A 118 -4.26 9.68 -14.49
C ILE A 118 -4.79 9.48 -15.90
N ASP A 119 -4.49 10.43 -16.79
CA ASP A 119 -4.63 10.28 -18.24
C ASP A 119 -3.45 9.44 -18.75
N LEU A 120 -3.74 8.29 -19.38
CA LEU A 120 -2.73 7.33 -19.84
C LEU A 120 -1.87 7.89 -20.98
N LYS A 121 -2.42 8.78 -21.82
CA LYS A 121 -1.71 9.37 -22.95
C LYS A 121 -0.84 10.55 -22.51
N ARG A 122 -1.39 11.45 -21.67
CA ARG A 122 -0.73 12.66 -21.20
C ARG A 122 0.17 12.43 -19.99
N ARG A 123 0.00 11.30 -19.29
CA ARG A 123 0.72 10.95 -18.06
C ARG A 123 0.60 12.01 -16.97
N ARG A 124 -0.61 12.56 -16.80
CA ARG A 124 -0.91 13.64 -15.84
C ARG A 124 -2.14 13.32 -15.03
N PRO A 125 -2.24 13.80 -13.78
CA PRO A 125 -3.45 13.68 -12.99
C PRO A 125 -4.66 14.30 -13.70
N ILE A 126 -5.82 13.68 -13.51
CA ILE A 126 -7.13 14.15 -14.00
C ILE A 126 -8.00 14.55 -12.80
N VAL A 127 -9.01 15.37 -13.07
CA VAL A 127 -10.08 15.63 -12.11
C VAL A 127 -10.93 14.36 -12.01
N ILE A 128 -11.05 13.83 -10.77
CA ILE A 128 -11.78 12.59 -10.50
C ILE A 128 -13.16 12.83 -9.89
N GLU A 129 -13.46 14.02 -9.40
CA GLU A 129 -14.75 14.34 -8.75
C GLU A 129 -15.94 13.93 -9.60
N GLU A 130 -15.92 14.23 -10.90
CA GLU A 130 -17.00 13.89 -11.83
C GLU A 130 -17.22 12.37 -11.97
N PHE A 131 -16.12 11.58 -11.94
CA PHE A 131 -16.20 10.10 -11.99
C PHE A 131 -16.65 9.49 -10.67
N MET A 132 -16.51 10.21 -9.58
CA MET A 132 -16.75 9.75 -8.23
C MET A 132 -18.02 10.38 -7.60
N GLU A 133 -18.79 11.16 -8.36
CA GLU A 133 -19.98 11.88 -7.86
C GLU A 133 -21.03 10.94 -7.26
N GLU A 134 -21.21 9.76 -7.87
CA GLU A 134 -22.17 8.75 -7.40
C GLU A 134 -21.58 7.80 -6.34
N VAL A 135 -20.29 7.89 -6.07
CA VAL A 135 -19.61 6.99 -5.13
C VAL A 135 -19.98 7.36 -3.69
N LYS A 136 -20.53 6.39 -2.98
CA LYS A 136 -20.87 6.56 -1.58
C LYS A 136 -19.60 6.61 -0.73
N THR A 137 -19.40 7.71 -0.03
CA THR A 137 -18.28 7.90 0.90
C THR A 137 -18.71 7.63 2.34
N ARG A 138 -17.76 7.25 3.19
CA ARG A 138 -17.95 7.06 4.61
C ARG A 138 -16.89 7.81 5.40
N ASN A 139 -17.12 9.10 5.61
CA ASN A 139 -16.21 10.01 6.31
C ASN A 139 -16.44 10.07 7.84
N ASP A 140 -17.45 9.35 8.34
CA ASP A 140 -17.76 9.19 9.76
C ASP A 140 -16.86 8.16 10.47
N LEU A 141 -16.18 7.28 9.72
CA LEU A 141 -15.31 6.24 10.25
C LEU A 141 -13.90 6.38 9.71
N VAL A 142 -12.95 6.71 10.57
CA VAL A 142 -11.51 6.76 10.27
C VAL A 142 -10.81 5.60 10.95
N THR A 143 -10.06 4.80 10.20
CA THR A 143 -9.18 3.78 10.78
C THR A 143 -7.79 4.32 11.04
N LEU A 144 -7.22 5.00 10.05
CA LEU A 144 -5.96 5.72 10.11
C LEU A 144 -6.08 7.05 9.37
N ASP A 145 -5.30 8.03 9.80
CA ASP A 145 -5.14 9.28 9.08
C ASP A 145 -4.60 9.04 7.66
N LYS A 146 -4.86 10.00 6.78
CA LYS A 146 -4.32 10.01 5.43
C LYS A 146 -2.80 9.85 5.46
N PRO A 147 -2.22 9.03 4.56
CA PRO A 147 -0.78 8.94 4.42
C PRO A 147 -0.15 10.33 4.20
N SER A 148 0.96 10.58 4.87
CA SER A 148 1.69 11.84 4.84
C SER A 148 2.67 11.92 3.65
N LYS A 149 3.20 13.11 3.39
CA LYS A 149 4.35 13.26 2.49
C LYS A 149 5.62 12.92 3.27
N LEU A 150 6.21 11.78 2.94
CA LEU A 150 7.40 11.25 3.59
C LEU A 150 8.66 12.03 3.16
N GLN A 151 9.59 12.17 4.09
CA GLN A 151 10.93 12.69 3.82
C GLN A 151 11.87 11.53 3.47
N PRO A 152 12.81 11.74 2.52
CA PRO A 152 13.83 10.75 2.20
C PRO A 152 14.84 10.57 3.36
N PRO A 153 15.64 9.48 3.37
CA PRO A 153 16.68 9.28 4.36
C PRO A 153 17.73 10.42 4.33
N SER A 154 18.19 10.82 5.50
CA SER A 154 19.23 11.83 5.70
C SER A 154 20.63 11.22 5.88
N SER A 155 20.70 9.93 6.21
CA SER A 155 21.93 9.15 6.31
C SER A 155 21.86 7.87 5.46
N GLN A 156 22.98 7.16 5.32
CA GLN A 156 23.10 5.96 4.48
C GLN A 156 23.67 4.81 5.32
N ASP A 157 22.86 4.29 6.26
CA ASP A 157 23.30 3.20 7.13
C ASP A 157 23.35 1.85 6.39
N PHE A 158 22.40 1.65 5.46
CA PHE A 158 22.38 0.49 4.56
C PHE A 158 22.19 0.95 3.12
N VAL A 159 23.02 0.45 2.22
CA VAL A 159 22.97 0.78 0.80
C VAL A 159 23.06 -0.49 -0.02
N THR A 160 22.13 -0.67 -0.95
CA THR A 160 22.18 -1.75 -1.94
C THR A 160 21.76 -1.24 -3.31
N GLU A 161 22.18 -1.94 -4.34
CA GLU A 161 21.76 -1.70 -5.71
C GLU A 161 21.14 -2.97 -6.29
N ARG A 162 20.16 -2.79 -7.17
CA ARG A 162 19.55 -3.90 -7.90
C ARG A 162 19.11 -3.47 -9.29
N THR A 163 18.94 -4.47 -10.15
CA THR A 163 18.33 -4.27 -11.47
C THR A 163 16.95 -4.91 -11.45
N VAL A 164 15.97 -4.22 -12.02
CA VAL A 164 14.59 -4.72 -12.16
C VAL A 164 14.55 -5.92 -13.09
N VAL A 165 13.87 -6.99 -12.67
CA VAL A 165 13.69 -8.21 -13.43
C VAL A 165 12.24 -8.44 -13.86
N TYR A 166 12.01 -9.26 -14.88
CA TYR A 166 10.69 -9.48 -15.49
C TYR A 166 9.60 -9.91 -14.49
N SER A 167 9.93 -10.74 -13.51
CA SER A 167 8.96 -11.24 -12.50
C SER A 167 8.47 -10.19 -11.51
N GLU A 168 9.00 -8.98 -11.57
CA GLU A 168 8.61 -7.85 -10.71
C GLU A 168 7.60 -6.90 -11.37
N LEU A 169 7.31 -7.13 -12.66
CA LEU A 169 6.45 -6.26 -13.44
C LEU A 169 4.97 -6.56 -13.22
N ASP A 170 4.18 -5.51 -13.31
CA ASP A 170 2.73 -5.52 -13.37
C ASP A 170 2.21 -5.67 -14.82
N PRO A 171 0.88 -5.78 -15.06
CA PRO A 171 0.31 -5.90 -16.40
C PRO A 171 0.57 -4.72 -17.35
N VAL A 172 1.01 -3.58 -16.84
CA VAL A 172 1.35 -2.39 -17.65
C VAL A 172 2.87 -2.19 -17.81
N ASN A 173 3.66 -3.23 -17.49
CA ASN A 173 5.12 -3.28 -17.60
C ASN A 173 5.88 -2.31 -16.67
N HIS A 174 5.28 -1.92 -15.56
CA HIS A 174 5.97 -1.20 -14.50
C HIS A 174 6.28 -2.15 -13.33
N VAL A 175 7.23 -1.78 -12.49
CA VAL A 175 7.45 -2.50 -11.23
C VAL A 175 6.16 -2.45 -10.40
N ASN A 176 5.66 -3.62 -10.00
CA ASN A 176 4.48 -3.71 -9.15
C ASN A 176 4.74 -3.04 -7.79
N ASN A 177 3.80 -2.24 -7.32
CA ASN A 177 3.89 -1.48 -6.08
C ASN A 177 4.29 -2.32 -4.85
N ILE A 178 3.86 -3.58 -4.79
CA ILE A 178 4.23 -4.49 -3.68
C ILE A 178 5.72 -4.78 -3.62
N LYS A 179 6.44 -4.72 -4.75
CA LYS A 179 7.87 -5.06 -4.85
C LYS A 179 8.78 -4.06 -4.15
N TYR A 180 8.40 -2.79 -4.09
CA TYR A 180 9.22 -1.78 -3.43
C TYR A 180 9.43 -2.10 -1.95
N PHE A 181 8.41 -2.66 -1.27
CA PHE A 181 8.56 -3.07 0.11
C PHE A 181 9.40 -4.35 0.25
N ASP A 182 9.26 -5.32 -0.65
CA ASP A 182 10.12 -6.51 -0.69
C ASP A 182 11.59 -6.08 -0.89
N TRP A 183 11.87 -5.13 -1.78
CA TRP A 183 13.21 -4.60 -2.00
C TRP A 183 13.81 -3.95 -0.76
N MET A 184 13.00 -3.17 -0.03
CA MET A 184 13.44 -2.63 1.26
C MET A 184 13.79 -3.73 2.24
N LEU A 185 12.93 -4.74 2.38
CA LEU A 185 13.19 -5.88 3.27
C LEU A 185 14.46 -6.64 2.87
N ASP A 186 14.73 -6.80 1.57
CA ASP A 186 15.94 -7.49 1.09
C ASP A 186 17.21 -6.67 1.35
N SER A 187 17.11 -5.35 1.40
CA SER A 187 18.24 -4.43 1.57
C SER A 187 18.70 -4.24 3.02
N ILE A 188 17.89 -4.61 4.01
CA ILE A 188 18.22 -4.42 5.43
C ILE A 188 18.79 -5.70 6.06
N PRO A 189 19.61 -5.60 7.13
CA PRO A 189 20.16 -6.74 7.84
C PRO A 189 19.08 -7.69 8.40
N TYR A 190 19.42 -8.97 8.49
CA TYR A 190 18.49 -10.00 9.00
C TYR A 190 18.03 -9.73 10.44
N SER A 191 18.84 -9.06 11.25
CA SER A 191 18.50 -8.68 12.62
C SER A 191 17.22 -7.84 12.73
N PHE A 192 16.92 -7.02 11.72
CA PHE A 192 15.64 -6.29 11.63
C PHE A 192 14.47 -7.20 11.27
N LYS A 193 14.70 -8.13 10.34
CA LYS A 193 13.66 -9.08 9.89
C LYS A 193 13.17 -9.99 11.01
N SER A 194 13.92 -10.10 12.11
CA SER A 194 13.53 -10.84 13.31
C SER A 194 12.64 -10.06 14.27
N LYS A 195 12.59 -8.73 14.15
CA LYS A 195 11.79 -7.84 14.98
C LYS A 195 10.33 -7.83 14.53
N LYS A 196 9.44 -7.23 15.32
CA LYS A 196 8.02 -7.09 14.98
C LYS A 196 7.80 -5.78 14.23
N LEU A 197 7.50 -5.87 12.94
CA LEU A 197 7.02 -4.74 12.16
C LEU A 197 5.62 -4.35 12.64
N VAL A 198 5.40 -3.08 12.98
CA VAL A 198 4.13 -2.59 13.52
C VAL A 198 3.49 -1.48 12.70
N GLU A 199 4.27 -0.75 11.91
CA GLU A 199 3.76 0.33 11.07
C GLU A 199 4.58 0.43 9.79
N VAL A 200 3.89 0.70 8.69
CA VAL A 200 4.48 0.99 7.38
C VAL A 200 3.74 2.15 6.74
N GLU A 201 4.50 3.06 6.15
CA GLU A 201 3.97 4.12 5.29
C GLU A 201 4.85 4.23 4.04
N ILE A 202 4.22 4.26 2.85
CA ILE A 202 4.90 4.26 1.55
C ILE A 202 4.35 5.38 0.70
N ASN A 203 5.25 6.15 0.07
CA ASN A 203 4.92 7.07 -1.02
C ASN A 203 5.53 6.56 -2.32
N TYR A 204 4.71 6.35 -3.33
CA TYR A 204 5.10 6.00 -4.69
C TYR A 204 5.20 7.27 -5.51
N LEU A 205 6.39 7.61 -5.98
CA LEU A 205 6.69 8.91 -6.59
C LEU A 205 6.87 8.83 -8.11
N SER A 206 7.38 7.71 -8.60
CA SER A 206 7.63 7.50 -10.03
C SER A 206 7.71 6.02 -10.36
N GLU A 207 7.37 5.68 -11.58
CA GLU A 207 7.46 4.31 -12.12
C GLU A 207 8.91 3.89 -12.34
N VAL A 208 9.15 2.59 -12.23
CA VAL A 208 10.42 1.95 -12.62
C VAL A 208 10.11 0.84 -13.62
N LEU A 209 10.97 0.70 -14.64
CA LEU A 209 10.77 -0.21 -15.76
C LEU A 209 11.79 -1.36 -15.72
N LEU A 210 11.54 -2.37 -16.56
CA LEU A 210 12.46 -3.49 -16.77
C LEU A 210 13.89 -2.99 -17.07
N ASP A 211 14.88 -3.73 -16.58
CA ASP A 211 16.32 -3.50 -16.75
C ASP A 211 16.86 -2.17 -16.15
N GLN A 212 16.00 -1.34 -15.57
CA GLN A 212 16.46 -0.16 -14.87
C GLN A 212 17.16 -0.54 -13.56
N LYS A 213 18.24 0.18 -13.24
CA LYS A 213 18.95 0.07 -11.98
C LYS A 213 18.33 1.01 -10.95
N VAL A 214 18.19 0.51 -9.72
CA VAL A 214 17.77 1.33 -8.59
C VAL A 214 18.75 1.16 -7.43
N LYS A 215 18.96 2.26 -6.71
CA LYS A 215 19.73 2.32 -5.47
C LYS A 215 18.78 2.44 -4.30
N ILE A 216 18.95 1.59 -3.30
CA ILE A 216 18.14 1.55 -2.09
C ILE A 216 19.02 2.03 -0.94
N ILE A 217 18.60 3.10 -0.30
CA ILE A 217 19.31 3.72 0.82
C ILE A 217 18.38 3.69 2.02
N THR A 218 18.85 3.15 3.14
CA THR A 218 18.08 3.11 4.39
C THR A 218 18.85 3.80 5.50
N GLU A 219 18.19 4.73 6.16
CA GLU A 219 18.57 5.34 7.44
C GLU A 219 17.93 4.57 8.57
N GLN A 220 18.70 4.32 9.63
CA GLN A 220 18.22 3.70 10.85
C GLN A 220 18.16 4.73 11.98
N GLN A 221 16.99 4.90 12.55
CA GLN A 221 16.79 5.65 13.79
C GLN A 221 16.37 4.69 14.90
N GLN A 222 17.01 4.78 16.05
CA GLN A 222 16.72 3.91 17.21
C GLN A 222 16.18 4.73 18.38
N THR A 223 15.11 4.22 18.98
CA THR A 223 14.61 4.66 20.29
C THR A 223 14.81 3.55 21.33
N LYS A 224 14.44 3.79 22.58
CA LYS A 224 14.56 2.78 23.64
C LYS A 224 13.84 1.46 23.32
N ASN A 225 12.68 1.52 22.64
CA ASN A 225 11.79 0.36 22.44
C ASN A 225 11.49 0.06 20.98
N SER A 226 11.98 0.85 20.04
CA SER A 226 11.68 0.67 18.62
C SER A 226 12.81 1.16 17.71
N TYR A 227 12.77 0.66 16.47
CA TYR A 227 13.55 1.17 15.35
C TYR A 227 12.62 1.79 14.33
N HIS A 228 13.03 2.91 13.76
CA HIS A 228 12.43 3.50 12.59
C HIS A 228 13.41 3.39 11.44
N LEU A 229 13.00 2.76 10.35
CA LEU A 229 13.77 2.68 9.12
C LEU A 229 13.12 3.62 8.10
N ILE A 230 13.93 4.55 7.59
CA ILE A 230 13.55 5.48 6.54
C ILE A 230 14.31 5.04 5.28
N THR A 231 13.58 4.54 4.29
CA THR A 231 14.16 3.99 3.07
C THR A 231 13.78 4.84 1.87
N GLY A 232 14.77 5.26 1.11
CA GLY A 232 14.60 5.87 -0.21
C GLY A 232 15.05 4.90 -1.31
N ILE A 233 14.22 4.71 -2.32
CA ILE A 233 14.56 3.97 -3.53
C ILE A 233 14.73 4.97 -4.64
N TYR A 234 15.88 4.96 -5.30
CA TYR A 234 16.29 5.97 -6.26
C TYR A 234 16.58 5.32 -7.62
N ARG A 235 16.13 5.97 -8.68
CA ARG A 235 16.59 5.73 -10.03
C ARG A 235 17.45 6.91 -10.43
N GLU A 236 18.74 6.66 -10.70
CA GLU A 236 19.74 7.72 -10.75
C GLU A 236 19.74 8.47 -9.41
N ASP A 237 19.60 9.79 -9.39
CA ASP A 237 19.55 10.60 -8.15
C ASP A 237 18.11 11.02 -7.75
N LYS A 238 17.08 10.48 -8.44
CA LYS A 238 15.68 10.84 -8.19
C LYS A 238 14.98 9.78 -7.38
N PRO A 239 14.33 10.12 -6.26
CA PRO A 239 13.55 9.15 -5.49
C PRO A 239 12.34 8.69 -6.32
N VAL A 240 12.15 7.39 -6.38
CA VAL A 240 10.98 6.74 -7.02
C VAL A 240 10.01 6.19 -5.98
N CYS A 241 10.51 5.89 -4.77
CA CYS A 241 9.67 5.46 -3.65
C CYS A 241 10.34 5.85 -2.33
N ILE A 242 9.54 6.28 -1.35
CA ILE A 242 9.99 6.51 0.03
C ILE A 242 9.15 5.62 0.95
N ILE A 243 9.82 4.93 1.88
CA ILE A 243 9.19 4.00 2.83
C ILE A 243 9.65 4.35 4.23
N HIS A 244 8.69 4.57 5.14
CA HIS A 244 8.94 4.62 6.57
C HIS A 244 8.38 3.36 7.22
N SER A 245 9.14 2.72 8.09
CA SER A 245 8.68 1.53 8.80
C SER A 245 9.13 1.56 10.26
N LYS A 246 8.24 1.09 11.15
CA LYS A 246 8.48 1.02 12.59
C LYS A 246 8.50 -0.43 13.05
N TRP A 247 9.53 -0.75 13.84
CA TRP A 247 9.82 -2.10 14.33
C TRP A 247 9.96 -2.09 15.85
N GLU A 248 9.25 -2.95 16.53
CA GLU A 248 9.39 -3.17 17.97
C GLU A 248 10.55 -4.14 18.27
N VAL A 249 11.25 -3.88 19.38
CA VAL A 249 12.39 -4.69 19.86
C VAL A 249 11.93 -6.03 20.43
#